data_c4bdeae8a0511c362b4ef72ecf8675a2
#
_entry.id   c4bdeae8a0511c362b4ef72ecf8675a2
#
_cell.length_a   1.000
_cell.length_b   1.000
_cell.length_c   1.000
_cell.angle_alpha   90.00
_cell.angle_beta   90.00
_cell.angle_gamma   90.00
#
_symmetry.space_group_name_H-M   'P 1'
#
loop_
_entity.id
_entity.type
_entity.pdbx_description
1 polymer ?
#
loop_
_entity_poly.entity_id
_entity_poly.type
_entity_poly.pdbx_seq_one_letter_code
_entity_poly.pdbx_strand_id
1 'polypeptide(L)'
;MLYRVNRFTESPINPITGDKYDDSWAVFMLTDRGEKQVCGSFNGCAYSIKTNRSICAEWAFSLCDFIDFNSRLGKNIIVVATADELETARKIYRGHGCDERTLRSSEPAVLVHSTTPENWQRIKQCGALKSRNRLIAEGCIVEEKPIGALLGDPAEFSDYIMFGGGVTGEIVVSSRQHGFIDMDINAPYRPGARLYLDAAKIAADGFLLRDGTHLKVKNVLPLKPYLLFAATAESVGICGASTPAEFSKAADKAFDSIR
;
A
#
# COMPACT_ATOMS: atom_id res chain seq x y z
N MET A 1 14.14 -14.20 10.69
CA MET A 1 13.70 -14.91 11.93
C MET A 1 12.44 -14.27 12.50
N LEU A 2 11.62 -15.04 13.27
CA LEU A 2 10.42 -14.54 13.94
C LEU A 2 10.63 -14.53 15.46
N TYR A 3 10.48 -13.37 16.07
CA TYR A 3 10.57 -13.14 17.52
C TYR A 3 9.21 -12.71 18.04
N ARG A 4 8.77 -13.30 19.15
CA ARG A 4 7.53 -12.92 19.82
C ARG A 4 7.86 -12.24 21.16
N VAL A 5 7.25 -11.09 21.40
CA VAL A 5 7.35 -10.38 22.67
C VAL A 5 5.95 -10.09 23.22
N ASN A 6 5.77 -10.17 24.54
CA ASN A 6 4.46 -9.98 25.16
C ASN A 6 4.12 -8.50 25.41
N ARG A 7 5.14 -7.67 25.53
CA ARG A 7 5.01 -6.22 25.74
C ARG A 7 6.03 -5.50 24.88
N PHE A 8 5.65 -4.37 24.39
CA PHE A 8 6.50 -3.52 23.61
C PHE A 8 6.31 -2.07 24.08
N THR A 9 7.43 -1.41 24.35
CA THR A 9 7.46 0.05 24.49
C THR A 9 7.88 0.61 23.16
N GLU A 10 7.12 1.52 22.59
CA GLU A 10 7.49 2.20 21.36
C GLU A 10 8.82 2.93 21.59
N SER A 11 9.88 2.37 21.06
CA SER A 11 11.25 2.82 21.27
C SER A 11 12.03 2.60 19.99
N PRO A 12 12.96 3.50 19.65
CA PRO A 12 13.89 3.27 18.54
C PRO A 12 14.90 2.14 18.83
N ILE A 13 14.90 1.59 20.05
CA ILE A 13 15.79 0.52 20.47
C ILE A 13 15.07 -0.83 20.33
N ASN A 14 15.70 -1.73 19.61
CA ASN A 14 15.23 -3.09 19.39
C ASN A 14 15.32 -3.92 20.68
N PRO A 15 14.22 -4.48 21.17
CA PRO A 15 14.22 -5.24 22.43
C PRO A 15 14.94 -6.58 22.35
N ILE A 16 15.30 -7.04 21.15
CA ILE A 16 16.01 -8.32 20.94
C ILE A 16 17.52 -8.10 20.95
N THR A 17 18.01 -7.04 20.30
CA THR A 17 19.45 -6.79 20.16
C THR A 17 19.99 -5.76 21.16
N GLY A 18 19.14 -4.85 21.65
CA GLY A 18 19.55 -3.71 22.46
C GLY A 18 20.10 -2.52 21.65
N ASP A 19 20.16 -2.64 20.33
CA ASP A 19 20.64 -1.61 19.42
C ASP A 19 19.47 -0.84 18.77
N LYS A 20 19.77 0.19 18.00
CA LYS A 20 18.75 0.84 17.14
C LYS A 20 18.28 -0.11 16.06
N TYR A 21 17.00 0.02 15.68
CA TYR A 21 16.50 -0.70 14.51
C TYR A 21 17.21 -0.27 13.24
N ASP A 22 17.42 -1.22 12.35
CA ASP A 22 17.84 -1.04 10.98
C ASP A 22 16.81 -1.63 9.99
N ASP A 23 17.10 -1.60 8.70
CA ASP A 23 16.22 -2.07 7.63
C ASP A 23 16.07 -3.60 7.55
N SER A 24 16.86 -4.35 8.31
CA SER A 24 16.72 -5.82 8.42
C SER A 24 15.55 -6.26 9.32
N TRP A 25 14.87 -5.32 9.97
CA TRP A 25 13.79 -5.57 10.92
C TRP A 25 12.42 -5.11 10.41
N ALA A 26 11.38 -5.81 10.87
CA ALA A 26 9.98 -5.41 10.71
C ALA A 26 9.21 -5.74 12.00
N VAL A 27 8.23 -4.90 12.38
CA VAL A 27 7.53 -5.01 13.66
C VAL A 27 6.03 -5.00 13.47
N PHE A 28 5.35 -6.01 13.99
CA PHE A 28 3.89 -6.04 14.06
C PHE A 28 3.41 -5.98 15.50
N MET A 29 2.49 -5.07 15.80
CA MET A 29 1.98 -4.86 17.15
C MET A 29 0.47 -5.05 17.20
N LEU A 30 0.00 -6.00 18.02
CA LEU A 30 -1.39 -6.06 18.42
C LEU A 30 -1.66 -5.16 19.62
N THR A 31 -2.76 -4.43 19.57
CA THR A 31 -3.21 -3.51 20.62
C THR A 31 -4.73 -3.58 20.77
N ASP A 32 -5.25 -3.11 21.89
CA ASP A 32 -6.70 -2.91 22.14
C ASP A 32 -7.10 -1.44 22.07
N ARG A 33 -6.19 -0.53 21.71
CA ARG A 33 -6.40 0.91 21.74
C ARG A 33 -5.94 1.59 20.46
N GLY A 34 -6.47 2.79 20.21
CA GLY A 34 -6.12 3.60 19.06
C GLY A 34 -6.90 3.25 17.80
N GLU A 35 -6.39 3.68 16.66
CA GLU A 35 -6.99 3.49 15.34
C GLU A 35 -7.03 2.02 14.92
N LYS A 36 -7.88 1.71 13.92
CA LYS A 36 -8.02 0.35 13.38
C LYS A 36 -6.67 -0.24 12.99
N GLN A 37 -5.87 0.51 12.24
CA GLN A 37 -4.53 0.13 11.84
C GLN A 37 -3.70 1.38 11.52
N VAL A 38 -2.47 1.39 11.98
CA VAL A 38 -1.48 2.44 11.70
C VAL A 38 -0.20 1.78 11.23
N CYS A 39 0.38 2.27 10.16
CA CYS A 39 1.72 1.89 9.71
C CYS A 39 2.71 3.04 9.88
N GLY A 40 3.97 2.70 10.03
CA GLY A 40 5.05 3.65 10.21
C GLY A 40 6.40 2.98 10.20
N SER A 41 7.41 3.66 10.72
CA SER A 41 8.74 3.08 10.82
C SER A 41 9.45 3.48 12.11
N PHE A 42 10.33 2.59 12.60
CA PHE A 42 11.31 2.92 13.64
C PHE A 42 12.61 3.38 12.97
N ASN A 43 13.17 4.47 13.45
CA ASN A 43 14.40 5.11 12.91
C ASN A 43 14.35 5.39 11.38
N GLY A 44 13.15 5.48 10.79
CA GLY A 44 12.99 5.67 9.36
C GLY A 44 13.39 4.47 8.47
N CYS A 45 13.56 3.28 9.04
CA CYS A 45 14.02 2.09 8.32
C CYS A 45 13.22 0.82 8.63
N ALA A 46 12.98 0.49 9.89
CA ALA A 46 12.23 -0.71 10.26
C ALA A 46 10.72 -0.47 10.12
N TYR A 47 10.10 -1.07 9.12
CA TYR A 47 8.66 -0.95 8.91
C TYR A 47 7.85 -1.55 10.05
N SER A 48 6.82 -0.85 10.48
CA SER A 48 5.96 -1.29 11.57
C SER A 48 4.48 -1.15 11.24
N ILE A 49 3.68 -2.12 11.70
CA ILE A 49 2.23 -2.07 11.71
C ILE A 49 1.73 -2.23 13.13
N LYS A 50 0.83 -1.33 13.54
CA LYS A 50 0.08 -1.43 14.79
C LYS A 50 -1.39 -1.63 14.46
N THR A 51 -1.97 -2.74 14.91
CA THR A 51 -3.35 -3.13 14.62
C THR A 51 -4.15 -3.27 15.90
N ASN A 52 -5.28 -2.59 15.96
CA ASN A 52 -6.22 -2.70 17.07
C ASN A 52 -7.16 -3.87 16.83
N ARG A 53 -6.91 -4.99 17.53
CA ARG A 53 -7.69 -6.23 17.39
C ARG A 53 -9.15 -6.10 17.82
N SER A 54 -9.50 -5.12 18.65
CA SER A 54 -10.87 -4.92 19.12
C SER A 54 -11.80 -4.34 18.06
N ILE A 55 -11.24 -3.65 17.06
CA ILE A 55 -12.00 -3.00 15.97
C ILE A 55 -11.55 -3.40 14.57
N CYS A 56 -10.45 -4.13 14.44
CA CYS A 56 -9.97 -4.69 13.16
C CYS A 56 -10.36 -6.17 13.09
N ALA A 57 -11.46 -6.48 12.43
CA ALA A 57 -11.91 -7.88 12.28
C ALA A 57 -10.87 -8.74 11.54
N GLU A 58 -10.10 -8.14 10.65
CA GLU A 58 -9.09 -8.81 9.81
C GLU A 58 -7.69 -8.89 10.45
N TRP A 59 -7.56 -8.58 11.76
CA TRP A 59 -6.26 -8.51 12.43
C TRP A 59 -5.41 -9.78 12.25
N ALA A 60 -6.04 -10.96 12.21
CA ALA A 60 -5.36 -12.24 12.04
C ALA A 60 -4.75 -12.39 10.63
N PHE A 61 -5.48 -11.94 9.60
CA PHE A 61 -4.97 -11.91 8.23
C PHE A 61 -3.83 -10.91 8.11
N SER A 62 -4.01 -9.69 8.64
CA SER A 62 -2.97 -8.65 8.62
C SER A 62 -1.66 -9.14 9.28
N LEU A 63 -1.76 -9.82 10.43
CA LEU A 63 -0.60 -10.38 11.11
C LEU A 63 0.11 -11.45 10.28
N CYS A 64 -0.64 -12.40 9.72
CA CYS A 64 -0.05 -13.50 8.95
C CYS A 64 0.53 -13.00 7.63
N ASP A 65 -0.16 -12.12 6.89
CA ASP A 65 0.36 -11.51 5.68
C ASP A 65 1.65 -10.73 5.94
N PHE A 66 1.70 -9.98 7.05
CA PHE A 66 2.91 -9.26 7.45
C PHE A 66 4.09 -10.19 7.70
N ILE A 67 3.85 -11.30 8.43
CA ILE A 67 4.88 -12.30 8.70
C ILE A 67 5.36 -12.92 7.38
N ASP A 68 4.45 -13.37 6.53
CA ASP A 68 4.78 -14.04 5.27
C ASP A 68 5.54 -13.11 4.33
N PHE A 69 5.06 -11.88 4.16
CA PHE A 69 5.69 -10.87 3.30
C PHE A 69 7.12 -10.57 3.75
N ASN A 70 7.31 -10.22 5.03
CA ASN A 70 8.63 -9.86 5.55
C ASN A 70 9.59 -11.07 5.65
N SER A 71 9.06 -12.28 5.87
CA SER A 71 9.86 -13.51 5.82
C SER A 71 10.43 -13.76 4.42
N ARG A 72 9.65 -13.53 3.36
CA ARG A 72 10.11 -13.65 1.96
C ARG A 72 11.18 -12.60 1.61
N LEU A 73 11.18 -11.46 2.29
CA LEU A 73 12.25 -10.45 2.18
C LEU A 73 13.49 -10.78 3.04
N GLY A 74 13.48 -11.88 3.78
CA GLY A 74 14.59 -12.27 4.67
C GLY A 74 14.72 -11.45 5.94
N LYS A 75 13.70 -10.64 6.30
CA LYS A 75 13.74 -9.78 7.47
C LYS A 75 13.59 -10.54 8.79
N ASN A 76 14.14 -9.95 9.83
CA ASN A 76 13.84 -10.31 11.22
C ASN A 76 12.51 -9.66 11.62
N ILE A 77 11.60 -10.44 12.19
CA ILE A 77 10.25 -9.99 12.47
C ILE A 77 10.00 -10.03 13.96
N ILE A 78 9.60 -8.92 14.55
CA ILE A 78 9.09 -8.86 15.92
C ILE A 78 7.57 -8.83 15.86
N VAL A 79 6.93 -9.75 16.57
CA VAL A 79 5.47 -9.75 16.79
C VAL A 79 5.20 -9.49 18.26
N VAL A 80 4.50 -8.40 18.53
CA VAL A 80 4.00 -8.04 19.87
C VAL A 80 2.60 -8.62 20.02
N ALA A 81 2.53 -9.82 20.57
CA ALA A 81 1.30 -10.56 20.79
C ALA A 81 1.54 -11.67 21.83
N THR A 82 0.48 -12.20 22.42
CA THR A 82 0.54 -13.42 23.22
C THR A 82 0.76 -14.65 22.32
N ALA A 83 1.13 -15.79 22.92
CA ALA A 83 1.26 -17.04 22.17
C ALA A 83 -0.08 -17.48 21.58
N ASP A 84 -1.15 -17.36 22.38
CA ASP A 84 -2.51 -17.75 22.00
C ASP A 84 -3.06 -16.90 20.85
N GLU A 85 -2.76 -15.60 20.83
CA GLU A 85 -3.13 -14.71 19.73
C GLU A 85 -2.42 -15.11 18.43
N LEU A 86 -1.13 -15.37 18.49
CA LEU A 86 -0.37 -15.80 17.32
C LEU A 86 -0.86 -17.15 16.79
N GLU A 87 -1.18 -18.10 17.67
CA GLU A 87 -1.74 -19.38 17.27
C GLU A 87 -3.16 -19.24 16.69
N THR A 88 -3.98 -18.42 17.33
CA THR A 88 -5.35 -18.09 16.83
C THR A 88 -5.28 -17.46 15.44
N ALA A 89 -4.39 -16.50 15.22
CA ALA A 89 -4.21 -15.88 13.91
C ALA A 89 -3.82 -16.91 12.84
N ARG A 90 -2.86 -17.78 13.14
CA ARG A 90 -2.42 -18.86 12.23
C ARG A 90 -3.55 -19.85 11.92
N LYS A 91 -4.38 -20.19 12.90
CA LYS A 91 -5.52 -21.09 12.70
C LYS A 91 -6.57 -20.48 11.79
N ILE A 92 -6.93 -19.21 12.02
CA ILE A 92 -7.86 -18.45 11.17
C ILE A 92 -7.31 -18.35 9.74
N TYR A 93 -6.05 -17.99 9.60
CA TYR A 93 -5.39 -17.82 8.30
C TYR A 93 -5.39 -19.10 7.47
N ARG A 94 -5.03 -20.24 8.06
CA ARG A 94 -5.06 -21.56 7.39
C ARG A 94 -6.47 -21.98 6.98
N GLY A 95 -7.48 -21.60 7.76
CA GLY A 95 -8.86 -21.95 7.48
C GLY A 95 -9.52 -21.14 6.36
N HIS A 96 -9.08 -19.89 6.15
CA HIS A 96 -9.85 -18.94 5.35
C HIS A 96 -9.02 -18.08 4.38
N GLY A 97 -7.70 -18.07 4.44
CA GLY A 97 -7.01 -16.98 3.81
C GLY A 97 -5.63 -17.22 3.23
N CYS A 98 -5.12 -18.42 3.27
CA CYS A 98 -3.81 -18.73 2.70
C CYS A 98 -3.82 -18.91 1.17
N ASP A 99 -4.98 -18.85 0.51
CA ASP A 99 -5.04 -18.85 -0.95
C ASP A 99 -4.71 -17.43 -1.48
N GLU A 100 -3.48 -17.27 -1.95
CA GLU A 100 -2.97 -16.00 -2.49
C GLU A 100 -3.68 -15.59 -3.79
N ARG A 101 -4.32 -16.54 -4.49
CA ARG A 101 -5.00 -16.29 -5.76
C ARG A 101 -6.46 -15.93 -5.62
N THR A 102 -6.98 -15.97 -4.41
CA THR A 102 -8.38 -15.58 -4.13
C THR A 102 -8.44 -14.23 -3.44
N LEU A 103 -9.30 -13.35 -3.94
CA LEU A 103 -9.61 -12.08 -3.28
C LEU A 103 -10.45 -12.37 -2.04
N ARG A 104 -10.06 -11.84 -0.88
CA ARG A 104 -10.80 -12.00 0.36
C ARG A 104 -12.03 -11.10 0.38
N SER A 105 -13.08 -11.51 1.06
CA SER A 105 -14.34 -10.74 1.16
C SER A 105 -14.18 -9.35 1.81
N SER A 106 -13.15 -9.17 2.63
CA SER A 106 -12.81 -7.89 3.26
C SER A 106 -11.92 -6.99 2.38
N GLU A 107 -11.42 -7.48 1.25
CA GLU A 107 -10.58 -6.73 0.34
C GLU A 107 -11.41 -6.01 -0.72
N PRO A 108 -10.97 -4.85 -1.21
CA PRO A 108 -11.71 -4.11 -2.22
C PRO A 108 -11.75 -4.88 -3.55
N ALA A 109 -12.91 -4.96 -4.17
CA ALA A 109 -13.07 -5.60 -5.48
C ALA A 109 -12.36 -4.81 -6.60
N VAL A 110 -12.04 -3.55 -6.35
CA VAL A 110 -11.39 -2.64 -7.30
C VAL A 110 -10.18 -2.01 -6.63
N LEU A 111 -9.02 -2.16 -7.27
CA LEU A 111 -7.80 -1.45 -6.87
C LEU A 111 -7.72 -0.12 -7.61
N VAL A 112 -7.32 0.92 -6.92
CA VAL A 112 -7.21 2.26 -7.48
C VAL A 112 -5.75 2.70 -7.50
N HIS A 113 -5.31 3.24 -8.64
CA HIS A 113 -3.98 3.83 -8.80
C HIS A 113 -4.08 5.20 -9.45
N SER A 114 -3.58 6.23 -8.77
CA SER A 114 -3.56 7.61 -9.28
C SER A 114 -2.16 7.97 -9.77
N THR A 115 -2.10 8.79 -10.82
CA THR A 115 -0.83 9.15 -11.44
C THR A 115 -0.87 10.57 -12.02
N THR A 116 0.31 11.15 -12.30
CA THR A 116 0.43 12.46 -12.92
C THR A 116 0.05 12.44 -14.42
N PRO A 117 -0.28 13.59 -15.04
CA PRO A 117 -0.58 13.65 -16.48
C PRO A 117 0.55 13.07 -17.34
N GLU A 118 1.79 13.39 -17.01
CA GLU A 118 2.99 12.95 -17.75
C GLU A 118 3.17 11.43 -17.67
N ASN A 119 3.01 10.88 -16.48
CA ASN A 119 3.10 9.43 -16.25
C ASN A 119 1.94 8.70 -16.94
N TRP A 120 0.73 9.27 -16.96
CA TRP A 120 -0.39 8.69 -17.69
C TRP A 120 -0.09 8.50 -19.18
N GLN A 121 0.53 9.48 -19.83
CA GLN A 121 0.93 9.34 -21.24
C GLN A 121 1.91 8.16 -21.43
N ARG A 122 2.90 8.05 -20.56
CA ARG A 122 3.87 6.93 -20.59
C ARG A 122 3.19 5.58 -20.35
N ILE A 123 2.29 5.50 -19.37
CA ILE A 123 1.52 4.29 -19.06
C ILE A 123 0.68 3.84 -20.26
N LYS A 124 0.01 4.78 -20.94
CA LYS A 124 -0.73 4.47 -22.20
C LYS A 124 0.16 3.93 -23.31
N GLN A 125 1.34 4.50 -23.47
CA GLN A 125 2.29 4.09 -24.50
C GLN A 125 2.86 2.69 -24.25
N CYS A 126 3.24 2.39 -22.98
CA CYS A 126 3.81 1.08 -22.64
C CYS A 126 2.77 0.01 -22.29
N GLY A 127 1.51 0.40 -22.09
CA GLY A 127 0.41 -0.51 -21.75
C GLY A 127 0.50 -1.15 -20.36
N ALA A 128 1.30 -0.60 -19.44
CA ALA A 128 1.53 -1.19 -18.12
C ALA A 128 1.80 -0.15 -17.04
N LEU A 129 1.40 -0.46 -15.81
CA LEU A 129 1.94 0.16 -14.60
C LEU A 129 3.29 -0.48 -14.27
N LYS A 130 4.24 0.33 -13.82
CA LYS A 130 5.57 -0.12 -13.41
C LYS A 130 5.94 0.46 -12.06
N SER A 131 6.62 -0.34 -11.25
CA SER A 131 7.19 0.11 -9.98
C SER A 131 8.29 1.15 -10.22
N ARG A 132 8.62 1.93 -9.19
CA ARG A 132 9.66 2.96 -9.28
C ARG A 132 11.02 2.37 -9.69
N ASN A 133 11.45 1.31 -9.01
CA ASN A 133 12.75 0.68 -9.33
C ASN A 133 12.79 0.12 -10.74
N ARG A 134 11.67 -0.39 -11.25
CA ARG A 134 11.56 -0.81 -12.65
C ARG A 134 11.71 0.36 -13.62
N LEU A 135 11.11 1.50 -13.33
CA LEU A 135 11.24 2.71 -14.15
C LEU A 135 12.67 3.27 -14.14
N ILE A 136 13.36 3.21 -12.99
CA ILE A 136 14.79 3.59 -12.89
C ILE A 136 15.64 2.65 -13.74
N ALA A 137 15.45 1.34 -13.61
CA ALA A 137 16.20 0.33 -14.36
C ALA A 137 16.02 0.45 -15.88
N GLU A 138 14.87 0.95 -16.33
CA GLU A 138 14.59 1.22 -17.75
C GLU A 138 15.04 2.62 -18.22
N GLY A 139 15.65 3.42 -17.34
CA GLY A 139 16.07 4.79 -17.66
C GLY A 139 14.91 5.77 -17.87
N CYS A 140 13.70 5.42 -17.43
CA CYS A 140 12.51 6.24 -17.61
C CYS A 140 12.40 7.40 -16.62
N ILE A 141 13.02 7.28 -15.45
CA ILE A 141 13.06 8.32 -14.40
C ILE A 141 14.46 8.40 -13.80
N VAL A 142 14.81 9.58 -13.30
CA VAL A 142 16.04 9.78 -12.51
C VAL A 142 15.79 9.25 -11.09
N GLU A 143 16.86 8.87 -10.40
CA GLU A 143 16.80 8.44 -9.01
C GLU A 143 16.53 9.64 -8.09
N GLU A 144 15.25 9.91 -7.85
CA GLU A 144 14.79 10.87 -6.87
C GLU A 144 14.21 10.13 -5.65
N LYS A 145 14.32 10.72 -4.47
CA LYS A 145 13.73 10.16 -3.26
C LYS A 145 12.21 10.04 -3.44
N PRO A 146 11.61 8.84 -3.32
CA PRO A 146 10.16 8.70 -3.46
C PRO A 146 9.44 9.45 -2.34
N ILE A 147 8.26 10.01 -2.64
CA ILE A 147 7.49 10.78 -1.66
C ILE A 147 7.16 9.96 -0.39
N GLY A 148 6.86 8.68 -0.53
CA GLY A 148 6.59 7.77 0.59
C GLY A 148 7.77 7.60 1.55
N ALA A 149 9.01 7.73 1.06
CA ALA A 149 10.20 7.70 1.93
C ALA A 149 10.26 8.88 2.91
N LEU A 150 9.54 9.97 2.65
CA LEU A 150 9.37 11.08 3.59
C LEU A 150 8.40 10.71 4.74
N LEU A 151 7.53 9.72 4.52
CA LEU A 151 6.62 9.15 5.51
C LEU A 151 7.19 7.91 6.21
N GLY A 152 8.42 7.50 5.85
CA GLY A 152 9.07 6.34 6.43
C GLY A 152 8.74 5.01 5.74
N ASP A 153 8.27 5.05 4.49
CA ASP A 153 8.13 3.83 3.69
C ASP A 153 9.49 3.15 3.53
N PRO A 154 9.57 1.83 3.72
CA PRO A 154 10.81 1.10 3.52
C PRO A 154 11.25 1.14 2.04
N ALA A 155 12.56 1.09 1.80
CA ALA A 155 13.15 1.21 0.47
C ALA A 155 12.60 0.19 -0.52
N GLU A 156 12.32 -1.02 -0.07
CA GLU A 156 11.75 -2.10 -0.88
C GLU A 156 10.35 -1.80 -1.42
N PHE A 157 9.60 -0.82 -0.85
CA PHE A 157 8.30 -0.42 -1.41
C PHE A 157 8.45 0.17 -2.81
N SER A 158 9.63 0.65 -3.17
CA SER A 158 9.95 1.08 -4.54
C SER A 158 9.92 -0.04 -5.59
N ASP A 159 9.93 -1.31 -5.18
CA ASP A 159 9.75 -2.46 -6.07
C ASP A 159 8.29 -2.76 -6.39
N TYR A 160 7.36 -2.08 -5.73
CA TYR A 160 5.94 -2.38 -5.84
C TYR A 160 5.14 -1.22 -6.42
N ILE A 161 4.07 -1.58 -7.11
CA ILE A 161 2.98 -0.70 -7.49
C ILE A 161 1.99 -0.72 -6.33
N MET A 162 1.80 0.44 -5.69
CA MET A 162 0.91 0.61 -4.56
C MET A 162 -0.47 1.05 -5.04
N PHE A 163 -1.51 0.61 -4.34
CA PHE A 163 -2.89 1.00 -4.60
C PHE A 163 -3.48 1.70 -3.39
N GLY A 164 -4.23 2.76 -3.64
CA GLY A 164 -4.88 3.56 -2.59
C GLY A 164 -6.36 3.75 -2.89
N GLY A 165 -7.20 3.62 -1.85
CA GLY A 165 -8.63 3.94 -1.94
C GLY A 165 -8.94 5.40 -1.59
N GLY A 166 -10.20 5.81 -1.82
CA GLY A 166 -10.65 7.16 -1.50
C GLY A 166 -9.77 8.24 -2.14
N VAL A 167 -9.40 9.26 -1.37
CA VAL A 167 -8.60 10.41 -1.83
C VAL A 167 -7.08 10.17 -1.76
N THR A 168 -6.64 9.07 -1.15
CA THR A 168 -5.21 8.85 -0.83
C THR A 168 -4.30 8.90 -2.05
N GLY A 169 -4.69 8.28 -3.16
CA GLY A 169 -3.90 8.31 -4.39
C GLY A 169 -3.69 9.71 -4.93
N GLU A 170 -4.71 10.56 -4.84
CA GLU A 170 -4.65 11.95 -5.31
C GLU A 170 -3.80 12.83 -4.38
N ILE A 171 -3.81 12.58 -3.06
CA ILE A 171 -2.90 13.21 -2.10
C ILE A 171 -1.44 12.92 -2.46
N VAL A 172 -1.13 11.67 -2.84
CA VAL A 172 0.24 11.30 -3.28
C VAL A 172 0.63 12.04 -4.56
N VAL A 173 -0.29 12.19 -5.53
CA VAL A 173 -0.04 12.93 -6.77
C VAL A 173 0.15 14.42 -6.50
N SER A 174 -0.71 15.02 -5.67
CA SER A 174 -0.62 16.42 -5.23
C SER A 174 0.71 16.70 -4.52
N SER A 175 1.03 15.89 -3.49
CA SER A 175 2.29 16.01 -2.75
C SER A 175 3.52 15.94 -3.65
N ARG A 176 3.48 15.09 -4.67
CA ARG A 176 4.56 14.96 -5.65
C ARG A 176 4.73 16.22 -6.50
N GLN A 177 3.63 16.87 -6.87
CA GLN A 177 3.66 18.13 -7.62
C GLN A 177 4.13 19.30 -6.76
N HIS A 178 3.78 19.31 -5.49
CA HIS A 178 4.22 20.33 -4.53
C HIS A 178 5.66 20.13 -4.04
N GLY A 179 6.22 18.92 -4.17
CA GLY A 179 7.58 18.59 -3.70
C GLY A 179 7.69 18.36 -2.19
N PHE A 180 6.57 18.30 -1.47
CA PHE A 180 6.49 18.00 -0.05
C PHE A 180 5.21 17.21 0.27
N ILE A 181 5.14 16.61 1.46
CA ILE A 181 3.93 15.91 1.91
C ILE A 181 2.84 16.95 2.20
N ASP A 182 1.80 16.92 1.38
CA ASP A 182 0.63 17.78 1.51
C ASP A 182 -0.61 16.91 1.72
N MET A 183 -1.13 16.93 2.95
CA MET A 183 -2.32 16.16 3.34
C MET A 183 -3.62 16.94 3.14
N ASP A 184 -3.56 18.17 2.64
CA ASP A 184 -4.75 18.97 2.37
C ASP A 184 -5.47 18.43 1.12
N ILE A 185 -6.62 17.82 1.37
CA ILE A 185 -7.49 17.29 0.31
C ILE A 185 -8.10 18.37 -0.60
N ASN A 186 -7.99 19.64 -0.20
CA ASN A 186 -8.49 20.81 -0.93
C ASN A 186 -7.35 21.63 -1.57
N ALA A 187 -6.10 21.21 -1.42
CA ALA A 187 -4.98 21.89 -2.08
C ALA A 187 -5.08 21.76 -3.61
N PRO A 188 -4.92 22.85 -4.36
CA PRO A 188 -5.04 22.79 -5.82
C PRO A 188 -3.87 22.00 -6.42
N TYR A 189 -4.18 21.10 -7.32
CA TYR A 189 -3.19 20.32 -8.07
C TYR A 189 -3.69 20.07 -9.51
N ARG A 190 -2.85 19.48 -10.34
CA ARG A 190 -3.18 19.10 -11.70
C ARG A 190 -3.40 17.58 -11.78
N PRO A 191 -4.64 17.11 -11.83
CA PRO A 191 -4.92 15.67 -11.88
C PRO A 191 -4.42 15.06 -13.19
N GLY A 192 -3.91 13.84 -13.09
CA GLY A 192 -3.51 13.05 -14.25
C GLY A 192 -4.57 12.02 -14.63
N ALA A 193 -4.40 10.80 -14.12
CA ALA A 193 -5.39 9.74 -14.30
C ALA A 193 -5.57 8.94 -13.01
N ARG A 194 -6.81 8.51 -12.80
CA ARG A 194 -7.23 7.58 -11.75
C ARG A 194 -7.69 6.29 -12.41
N LEU A 195 -6.95 5.22 -12.16
CA LEU A 195 -7.12 3.92 -12.79
C LEU A 195 -7.85 2.98 -11.85
N TYR A 196 -8.88 2.31 -12.34
CA TYR A 196 -9.67 1.32 -11.62
C TYR A 196 -9.36 -0.05 -12.20
N LEU A 197 -8.91 -0.97 -11.37
CA LEU A 197 -8.35 -2.26 -11.77
C LEU A 197 -9.09 -3.41 -11.09
N ASP A 198 -9.30 -4.50 -11.79
CA ASP A 198 -9.96 -5.71 -11.31
C ASP A 198 -9.07 -6.46 -10.31
N ALA A 199 -9.36 -6.29 -9.01
CA ALA A 199 -8.60 -6.91 -7.95
C ALA A 199 -8.70 -8.43 -7.97
N ALA A 200 -9.89 -8.97 -8.27
CA ALA A 200 -10.12 -10.41 -8.30
C ALA A 200 -9.29 -11.08 -9.40
N LYS A 201 -9.26 -10.48 -10.58
CA LYS A 201 -8.45 -10.98 -11.69
C LYS A 201 -6.96 -10.87 -11.45
N ILE A 202 -6.50 -9.75 -10.85
CA ILE A 202 -5.10 -9.57 -10.45
C ILE A 202 -4.69 -10.65 -9.43
N ALA A 203 -5.57 -10.96 -8.46
CA ALA A 203 -5.33 -12.03 -7.49
C ALA A 203 -5.29 -13.40 -8.17
N ALA A 204 -6.29 -13.74 -8.99
CA ALA A 204 -6.39 -15.03 -9.69
C ALA A 204 -5.16 -15.34 -10.55
N ASP A 205 -4.59 -14.31 -11.19
CA ASP A 205 -3.38 -14.42 -12.00
C ASP A 205 -2.09 -14.43 -11.15
N GLY A 206 -2.19 -14.30 -9.81
CA GLY A 206 -1.07 -14.40 -8.87
C GLY A 206 -0.19 -13.16 -8.76
N PHE A 207 -0.68 -12.00 -9.22
CA PHE A 207 0.06 -10.74 -9.12
C PHE A 207 -0.13 -10.02 -7.79
N LEU A 208 -1.26 -10.28 -7.08
CA LEU A 208 -1.61 -9.55 -5.87
C LEU A 208 -0.78 -10.01 -4.67
N LEU A 209 -0.09 -9.08 -4.05
CA LEU A 209 0.69 -9.30 -2.84
C LEU A 209 0.07 -8.53 -1.67
N ARG A 210 0.20 -9.10 -0.48
CA ARG A 210 -0.30 -8.57 0.78
C ARG A 210 0.84 -8.42 1.77
N ASP A 211 0.92 -7.31 2.47
CA ASP A 211 1.95 -7.07 3.51
C ASP A 211 1.38 -6.85 4.91
N GLY A 212 0.09 -7.12 5.06
CA GLY A 212 -0.65 -6.89 6.31
C GLY A 212 -1.41 -5.56 6.36
N THR A 213 -1.12 -4.64 5.44
CA THR A 213 -1.82 -3.34 5.33
C THR A 213 -2.17 -3.03 3.89
N HIS A 214 -1.23 -3.22 2.97
CA HIS A 214 -1.37 -2.83 1.58
C HIS A 214 -1.59 -4.02 0.67
N LEU A 215 -2.40 -3.78 -0.36
CA LEU A 215 -2.44 -4.60 -1.57
C LEU A 215 -1.50 -3.97 -2.59
N LYS A 216 -0.64 -4.79 -3.21
CA LYS A 216 0.40 -4.28 -4.12
C LYS A 216 0.80 -5.33 -5.17
N VAL A 217 1.42 -4.86 -6.23
CA VAL A 217 1.94 -5.70 -7.33
C VAL A 217 3.42 -5.43 -7.52
N LYS A 218 4.22 -6.48 -7.66
CA LYS A 218 5.67 -6.35 -7.84
C LYS A 218 6.03 -6.00 -9.29
N ASN A 219 6.93 -5.06 -9.44
CA ASN A 219 7.57 -4.65 -10.69
C ASN A 219 6.64 -4.09 -11.78
N VAL A 220 5.79 -4.92 -12.38
CA VAL A 220 5.01 -4.57 -13.59
C VAL A 220 3.62 -5.18 -13.51
N LEU A 221 2.59 -4.38 -13.83
CA LEU A 221 1.23 -4.84 -14.04
C LEU A 221 0.76 -4.37 -15.43
N PRO A 222 0.53 -5.26 -16.40
CA PRO A 222 -0.09 -4.90 -17.66
C PRO A 222 -1.45 -4.24 -17.43
N LEU A 223 -1.81 -3.23 -18.21
CA LEU A 223 -3.16 -2.65 -18.10
C LEU A 223 -4.21 -3.65 -18.57
N LYS A 224 -4.00 -4.30 -19.69
CA LYS A 224 -4.86 -5.40 -20.15
C LYS A 224 -4.36 -6.70 -19.53
N PRO A 225 -5.23 -7.50 -18.93
CA PRO A 225 -6.69 -7.44 -18.97
C PRO A 225 -7.33 -6.86 -17.68
N TYR A 226 -6.61 -6.07 -16.88
CA TYR A 226 -7.02 -5.68 -15.51
C TYR A 226 -7.68 -4.30 -15.43
N LEU A 227 -7.41 -3.39 -16.39
CA LEU A 227 -7.98 -2.05 -16.39
C LEU A 227 -9.48 -2.11 -16.70
N LEU A 228 -10.30 -1.69 -15.74
CA LEU A 228 -11.75 -1.55 -15.87
C LEU A 228 -12.11 -0.17 -16.42
N PHE A 229 -11.47 0.87 -15.89
CA PHE A 229 -11.73 2.26 -16.25
C PHE A 229 -10.51 3.15 -15.96
N ALA A 230 -10.37 4.22 -16.72
CA ALA A 230 -9.40 5.28 -16.49
C ALA A 230 -10.10 6.64 -16.55
N ALA A 231 -10.23 7.31 -15.40
CA ALA A 231 -10.72 8.67 -15.32
C ALA A 231 -9.57 9.65 -15.50
N THR A 232 -9.77 10.67 -16.33
CA THR A 232 -8.88 11.84 -16.46
C THR A 232 -9.69 13.10 -16.17
N ALA A 233 -9.03 14.24 -15.92
CA ALA A 233 -9.71 15.50 -15.70
C ALA A 233 -10.72 15.80 -16.83
N GLU A 234 -10.28 15.64 -18.08
CA GLU A 234 -11.12 15.83 -19.26
C GLU A 234 -12.34 14.89 -19.27
N SER A 235 -12.13 13.58 -19.01
CA SER A 235 -13.22 12.59 -19.07
C SER A 235 -14.30 12.79 -17.99
N VAL A 236 -13.98 13.50 -16.91
CA VAL A 236 -14.92 13.81 -15.82
C VAL A 236 -15.35 15.28 -15.81
N GLY A 237 -15.05 16.04 -16.89
CA GLY A 237 -15.51 17.41 -17.08
C GLY A 237 -14.81 18.47 -16.22
N ILE A 238 -13.61 18.17 -15.73
CA ILE A 238 -12.79 19.11 -14.96
C ILE A 238 -11.84 19.85 -15.89
N CYS A 239 -11.94 21.18 -15.91
CA CYS A 239 -11.08 22.06 -16.70
C CYS A 239 -10.07 22.78 -15.80
N GLY A 240 -8.76 22.51 -16.00
CA GLY A 240 -7.69 23.17 -15.25
C GLY A 240 -7.30 22.47 -13.95
N ALA A 241 -6.96 23.28 -12.94
CA ALA A 241 -6.62 22.77 -11.62
C ALA A 241 -7.87 22.25 -10.89
N SER A 242 -7.68 21.25 -10.05
CA SER A 242 -8.71 20.67 -9.20
C SER A 242 -8.11 20.37 -7.84
N THR A 243 -8.90 19.85 -6.91
CA THR A 243 -8.42 19.37 -5.62
C THR A 243 -8.45 17.84 -5.56
N PRO A 244 -7.63 17.19 -4.72
CA PRO A 244 -7.71 15.75 -4.48
C PRO A 244 -9.13 15.26 -4.20
N ALA A 245 -9.89 15.99 -3.37
CA ALA A 245 -11.26 15.64 -3.02
C ALA A 245 -12.23 15.76 -4.21
N GLU A 246 -12.13 16.81 -5.00
CA GLU A 246 -13.03 17.03 -6.16
C GLU A 246 -12.78 16.01 -7.26
N PHE A 247 -11.51 15.79 -7.63
CA PHE A 247 -11.19 14.87 -8.71
C PHE A 247 -11.48 13.42 -8.32
N SER A 248 -11.10 12.97 -7.12
CA SER A 248 -11.43 11.61 -6.68
C SER A 248 -12.93 11.33 -6.69
N LYS A 249 -13.75 12.29 -6.18
CA LYS A 249 -15.21 12.18 -6.16
C LYS A 249 -15.82 12.14 -7.56
N ALA A 250 -15.34 12.99 -8.48
CA ALA A 250 -15.82 13.02 -9.85
C ALA A 250 -15.46 11.74 -10.62
N ALA A 251 -14.24 11.24 -10.41
CA ALA A 251 -13.75 10.02 -11.02
C ALA A 251 -14.51 8.77 -10.50
N ASP A 252 -14.71 8.67 -9.18
CA ASP A 252 -15.47 7.58 -8.56
C ASP A 252 -16.92 7.58 -9.07
N LYS A 253 -17.58 8.74 -9.14
CA LYS A 253 -18.92 8.86 -9.71
C LYS A 253 -18.99 8.43 -11.19
N ALA A 254 -18.00 8.80 -12.00
CA ALA A 254 -17.93 8.37 -13.38
C ALA A 254 -17.76 6.85 -13.52
N PHE A 255 -16.90 6.25 -12.69
CA PHE A 255 -16.73 4.81 -12.64
C PHE A 255 -18.00 4.07 -12.21
N ASP A 256 -18.69 4.55 -11.18
CA ASP A 256 -19.94 3.95 -10.69
C ASP A 256 -21.06 3.99 -11.74
N SER A 257 -21.05 4.98 -12.62
CA SER A 257 -22.07 5.12 -13.68
C SER A 257 -21.95 4.08 -14.81
N ILE A 258 -20.84 3.36 -14.90
CA ILE A 258 -20.59 2.35 -15.95
C ILE A 258 -20.64 0.90 -15.42
N ARG A 259 -20.84 0.73 -14.12
CA ARG A 259 -21.00 -0.59 -13.44
C ARG A 259 -22.45 -1.01 -13.38
#